data_3c9f8c5c112ed0666e66374ec5682ccd
#
_entry.id   3c9f8c5c112ed0666e66374ec5682ccd
#
_cell.length_a   1.000
_cell.length_b   1.000
_cell.length_c   1.000
_cell.angle_alpha   90.00
_cell.angle_beta   90.00
_cell.angle_gamma   90.00
#
_symmetry.space_group_name_H-M   'P 1'
#
loop_
_entity.id
_entity.type
_entity.pdbx_description
1 polymer ?
#
loop_
_entity_poly.entity_id
_entity_poly.type
_entity_poly.pdbx_seq_one_letter_code
_entity_poly.pdbx_strand_id
1 'polypeptide(L)'
;GAGYTKKEIQDLAKVLIRNKKVYILSDDIYEHVRYDNFNFFTIAQLSKLKDRTLTMNGVSKSYAMTGWRIGYAAGPKDIIKAIGKIQSQSTSNPSSISQAAAVEALNGKQDFIKKRSNAFKQRRDFVVKSLNNIKGISCLKPNGAFYVFPSCKGLLNKKTKLKTDTDFVQKLLEKSNVAVVQGSAFGLDGYFRISYATSMKNLKKAMDRIKSFCESLE
;
A
#
# COMPACT_ATOMS: atom_id res chain seq x y z
N GLY A 1 -3.23 3.79 -1.85
CA GLY A 1 -2.54 3.77 -3.14
C GLY A 1 -2.16 5.14 -3.69
N ALA A 2 -2.54 6.26 -3.04
CA ALA A 2 -2.07 7.58 -3.42
C ALA A 2 -0.61 7.76 -3.03
N GLY A 3 0.17 8.47 -3.84
CA GLY A 3 1.52 8.90 -3.52
C GLY A 3 1.55 10.39 -3.20
N TYR A 4 2.40 10.81 -2.27
CA TYR A 4 2.67 12.23 -2.06
C TYR A 4 3.59 12.77 -3.14
N THR A 5 3.21 13.87 -3.76
CA THR A 5 4.06 14.59 -4.70
C THR A 5 5.21 15.30 -3.98
N LYS A 6 6.27 15.66 -4.71
CA LYS A 6 7.38 16.45 -4.16
C LYS A 6 6.87 17.74 -3.50
N LYS A 7 5.88 18.40 -4.11
CA LYS A 7 5.30 19.65 -3.58
C LYS A 7 4.61 19.40 -2.23
N GLU A 8 3.77 18.36 -2.12
CA GLU A 8 3.08 18.02 -0.87
C GLU A 8 4.08 17.65 0.24
N ILE A 9 5.13 16.88 -0.08
CA ILE A 9 6.22 16.59 0.87
C ILE A 9 6.93 17.87 1.31
N GLN A 10 7.18 18.81 0.38
CA GLN A 10 7.79 20.10 0.72
C GLN A 10 6.88 20.97 1.59
N ASP A 11 5.57 20.96 1.35
CA ASP A 11 4.60 21.70 2.16
C ASP A 11 4.50 21.12 3.57
N LEU A 12 4.45 19.78 3.70
CA LEU A 12 4.55 19.08 4.98
C LEU A 12 5.86 19.42 5.71
N ALA A 13 6.98 19.45 4.99
CA ALA A 13 8.27 19.77 5.54
C ALA A 13 8.35 21.18 6.17
N LYS A 14 7.63 22.17 5.65
CA LYS A 14 7.56 23.51 6.25
C LYS A 14 6.98 23.46 7.68
N VAL A 15 5.98 22.63 7.90
CA VAL A 15 5.39 22.41 9.23
C VAL A 15 6.39 21.67 10.12
N LEU A 16 6.97 20.59 9.62
CA LEU A 16 7.93 19.77 10.38
C LEU A 16 9.19 20.56 10.78
N ILE A 17 9.69 21.45 9.93
CA ILE A 17 10.87 22.29 10.23
C ILE A 17 10.60 23.20 11.45
N ARG A 18 9.38 23.71 11.60
CA ARG A 18 8.98 24.54 12.74
C ARG A 18 8.81 23.72 14.03
N ASN A 19 8.52 22.43 13.92
CA ASN A 19 8.28 21.50 15.02
C ASN A 19 9.51 20.61 15.26
N LYS A 20 10.58 21.17 15.79
CA LYS A 20 11.89 20.53 15.92
C LYS A 20 11.93 19.26 16.76
N LYS A 21 10.99 19.08 17.68
CA LYS A 21 10.90 17.89 18.56
C LYS A 21 10.27 16.66 17.91
N VAL A 22 9.66 16.81 16.71
CA VAL A 22 9.01 15.73 16.01
C VAL A 22 10.04 14.96 15.19
N TYR A 23 10.20 13.67 15.45
CA TYR A 23 10.93 12.75 14.60
C TYR A 23 10.05 12.27 13.45
N ILE A 24 10.67 11.89 12.35
CA ILE A 24 9.98 11.53 11.11
C ILE A 24 10.33 10.07 10.79
N LEU A 25 9.31 9.25 10.56
CA LEU A 25 9.43 7.91 10.02
C LEU A 25 8.83 7.92 8.61
N SER A 26 9.67 7.73 7.58
CA SER A 26 9.24 7.62 6.19
C SER A 26 9.26 6.17 5.75
N ASP A 27 8.09 5.60 5.44
CA ASP A 27 7.97 4.23 4.94
C ASP A 27 7.90 4.27 3.41
N ASP A 28 9.06 4.05 2.77
CA ASP A 28 9.27 4.19 1.34
C ASP A 28 9.17 2.84 0.59
N ILE A 29 8.57 1.80 1.22
CA ILE A 29 8.57 0.42 0.72
C ILE A 29 7.92 0.24 -0.66
N TYR A 30 7.10 1.19 -1.10
CA TYR A 30 6.46 1.19 -2.42
C TYR A 30 7.13 2.10 -3.44
N GLU A 31 8.33 2.63 -3.20
CA GLU A 31 9.02 3.58 -4.08
C GLU A 31 9.12 3.14 -5.55
N HIS A 32 9.22 1.84 -5.81
CA HIS A 32 9.32 1.26 -7.16
C HIS A 32 7.97 0.78 -7.72
N VAL A 33 6.93 0.68 -6.90
CA VAL A 33 5.59 0.28 -7.35
C VAL A 33 4.73 1.51 -7.60
N ARG A 34 5.01 2.18 -8.70
CA ARG A 34 4.41 3.46 -9.10
C ARG A 34 4.03 3.44 -10.58
N TYR A 35 3.05 4.27 -10.96
CA TYR A 35 2.41 4.25 -12.26
C TYR A 35 2.32 5.65 -12.87
N ASP A 36 2.04 5.71 -14.17
CA ASP A 36 1.70 6.94 -14.90
C ASP A 36 2.74 8.06 -14.73
N ASN A 37 4.04 7.68 -14.74
CA ASN A 37 5.17 8.59 -14.57
C ASN A 37 5.17 9.36 -13.22
N PHE A 38 4.50 8.82 -12.19
CA PHE A 38 4.57 9.39 -10.86
C PHE A 38 6.01 9.44 -10.36
N ASN A 39 6.50 10.64 -10.03
CA ASN A 39 7.84 10.85 -9.53
C ASN A 39 7.86 10.70 -8.01
N PHE A 40 8.48 9.62 -7.56
CA PHE A 40 8.70 9.38 -6.13
C PHE A 40 9.69 10.41 -5.56
N PHE A 41 9.36 10.92 -4.38
CA PHE A 41 10.23 11.82 -3.62
C PHE A 41 10.11 11.47 -2.13
N THR A 42 11.25 11.22 -1.47
CA THR A 42 11.26 10.98 -0.02
C THR A 42 11.64 12.22 0.75
N ILE A 43 11.03 12.39 1.92
CA ILE A 43 11.33 13.52 2.83
C ILE A 43 12.78 13.51 3.32
N ALA A 44 13.45 12.36 3.30
CA ALA A 44 14.86 12.21 3.66
C ALA A 44 15.83 12.96 2.74
N GLN A 45 15.40 13.35 1.53
CA GLN A 45 16.19 14.19 0.62
C GLN A 45 16.27 15.65 1.08
N LEU A 46 15.45 16.07 2.04
CA LEU A 46 15.46 17.43 2.57
C LEU A 46 16.50 17.56 3.70
N SER A 47 17.62 18.22 3.43
CA SER A 47 18.75 18.35 4.35
C SER A 47 18.37 18.84 5.74
N LYS A 48 17.42 19.79 5.84
CA LYS A 48 16.94 20.36 7.13
C LYS A 48 16.21 19.35 8.02
N LEU A 49 15.80 18.19 7.47
CA LEU A 49 15.05 17.15 8.20
C LEU A 49 15.85 15.85 8.35
N LYS A 50 16.98 15.72 7.66
CA LYS A 50 17.78 14.49 7.59
C LYS A 50 18.17 13.93 8.96
N ASP A 51 18.58 14.82 9.88
CA ASP A 51 19.09 14.43 11.21
C ASP A 51 18.01 13.92 12.18
N ARG A 52 16.75 13.89 11.76
CA ARG A 52 15.62 13.36 12.53
C ARG A 52 14.62 12.58 11.68
N THR A 53 15.06 12.15 10.51
CA THR A 53 14.28 11.28 9.62
C THR A 53 14.87 9.87 9.63
N LEU A 54 14.03 8.89 9.95
CA LEU A 54 14.28 7.48 9.75
C LEU A 54 13.53 7.04 8.50
N THR A 55 14.25 6.60 7.48
CA THR A 55 13.67 6.02 6.27
C THR A 55 13.63 4.52 6.38
N MET A 56 12.46 3.92 6.19
CA MET A 56 12.28 2.48 6.12
C MET A 56 12.05 2.03 4.68
N ASN A 57 12.58 0.88 4.35
CA ASN A 57 12.35 0.21 3.08
C ASN A 57 12.52 -1.31 3.23
N GLY A 58 12.39 -2.07 2.16
CA GLY A 58 12.57 -3.51 2.22
C GLY A 58 12.40 -4.19 0.86
N VAL A 59 12.80 -5.45 0.82
CA VAL A 59 12.74 -6.25 -0.41
C VAL A 59 11.38 -6.93 -0.62
N SER A 60 10.48 -6.85 0.36
CA SER A 60 9.20 -7.57 0.34
C SER A 60 8.31 -7.22 -0.84
N LYS A 61 8.23 -5.96 -1.25
CA LYS A 61 7.26 -5.48 -2.24
C LYS A 61 7.85 -5.41 -3.65
N SER A 62 8.81 -4.56 -3.87
CA SER A 62 9.42 -4.36 -5.19
C SER A 62 10.13 -5.60 -5.74
N TYR A 63 10.72 -6.38 -4.84
CA TYR A 63 11.45 -7.61 -5.18
C TYR A 63 10.60 -8.89 -5.04
N ALA A 64 9.33 -8.79 -4.60
CA ALA A 64 8.42 -9.92 -4.34
C ALA A 64 9.02 -10.94 -3.36
N MET A 65 9.73 -10.46 -2.35
CA MET A 65 10.47 -11.27 -1.36
C MET A 65 9.80 -11.24 0.02
N THR A 66 8.48 -11.33 0.09
CA THR A 66 7.73 -11.27 1.36
C THR A 66 8.13 -12.39 2.32
N GLY A 67 8.39 -13.59 1.83
CA GLY A 67 8.78 -14.76 2.62
C GLY A 67 10.19 -14.67 3.21
N TRP A 68 11.06 -13.84 2.66
CA TRP A 68 12.43 -13.65 3.14
C TRP A 68 12.54 -12.80 4.40
N ARG A 69 11.50 -12.06 4.75
CA ARG A 69 11.39 -11.28 5.98
C ARG A 69 12.51 -10.25 6.17
N ILE A 70 12.88 -9.51 5.12
CA ILE A 70 13.93 -8.47 5.17
C ILE A 70 13.32 -7.08 4.94
N GLY A 71 13.57 -6.21 5.90
CA GLY A 71 13.45 -4.77 5.82
C GLY A 71 14.74 -4.11 6.32
N TYR A 72 14.92 -2.86 5.97
CA TYR A 72 16.07 -2.08 6.41
C TYR A 72 15.65 -0.63 6.67
N ALA A 73 16.43 0.05 7.50
CA ALA A 73 16.21 1.45 7.83
C ALA A 73 17.53 2.23 7.80
N ALA A 74 17.44 3.48 7.40
CA ALA A 74 18.55 4.42 7.41
C ALA A 74 18.11 5.72 8.09
N GLY A 75 18.97 6.27 8.97
CA GLY A 75 18.63 7.48 9.71
C GLY A 75 19.70 7.88 10.71
N PRO A 76 19.38 8.74 11.68
CA PRO A 76 20.30 9.22 12.70
C PRO A 76 20.98 8.08 13.45
N LYS A 77 22.28 8.19 13.63
CA LYS A 77 23.15 7.15 14.22
C LYS A 77 22.62 6.64 15.57
N ASP A 78 22.15 7.55 16.42
CA ASP A 78 21.70 7.18 17.76
C ASP A 78 20.38 6.40 17.74
N ILE A 79 19.48 6.73 16.82
CA ILE A 79 18.25 5.98 16.59
C ILE A 79 18.58 4.57 16.05
N ILE A 80 19.46 4.48 15.06
CA ILE A 80 19.88 3.17 14.51
C ILE A 80 20.55 2.30 15.57
N LYS A 81 21.40 2.88 16.41
CA LYS A 81 22.01 2.15 17.55
C LYS A 81 20.95 1.66 18.55
N ALA A 82 19.96 2.50 18.89
CA ALA A 82 18.88 2.12 19.79
C ALA A 82 18.02 0.99 19.21
N ILE A 83 17.67 1.05 17.91
CA ILE A 83 16.97 -0.03 17.21
C ILE A 83 17.77 -1.33 17.27
N GLY A 84 19.08 -1.29 16.98
CA GLY A 84 19.95 -2.47 17.05
C GLY A 84 20.00 -3.08 18.44
N LYS A 85 20.04 -2.26 19.49
CA LYS A 85 20.01 -2.72 20.88
C LYS A 85 18.69 -3.45 21.22
N ILE A 86 17.55 -2.88 20.82
CA ILE A 86 16.24 -3.50 21.08
C ILE A 86 16.11 -4.79 20.26
N GLN A 87 16.49 -4.77 18.99
CA GLN A 87 16.41 -5.93 18.11
C GLN A 87 17.27 -7.09 18.63
N SER A 88 18.47 -6.81 19.12
CA SER A 88 19.38 -7.85 19.65
C SER A 88 18.80 -8.59 20.85
N GLN A 89 17.89 -7.97 21.60
CA GLN A 89 17.22 -8.56 22.77
C GLN A 89 15.85 -9.20 22.44
N SER A 90 15.35 -9.03 21.21
CA SER A 90 14.04 -9.57 20.79
C SER A 90 14.20 -10.65 19.72
N THR A 91 14.47 -10.26 18.48
CA THR A 91 14.59 -11.17 17.32
C THR A 91 16.03 -11.48 16.93
N SER A 92 17.01 -10.94 17.66
CA SER A 92 18.46 -10.99 17.37
C SER A 92 18.82 -10.30 16.08
N ASN A 93 18.64 -10.95 14.93
CA ASN A 93 18.87 -10.42 13.58
C ASN A 93 18.10 -11.22 12.53
N PRO A 94 17.92 -10.69 11.32
CA PRO A 94 17.37 -11.46 10.21
C PRO A 94 18.25 -12.66 9.84
N SER A 95 17.66 -13.70 9.24
CA SER A 95 18.39 -14.86 8.73
C SER A 95 19.53 -14.42 7.78
N SER A 96 20.73 -14.96 7.94
CA SER A 96 21.89 -14.66 7.10
C SER A 96 21.65 -15.03 5.62
N ILE A 97 20.93 -16.12 5.36
CA ILE A 97 20.52 -16.52 4.01
C ILE A 97 19.63 -15.44 3.39
N SER A 98 18.66 -14.93 4.16
CA SER A 98 17.77 -13.84 3.71
C SER A 98 18.52 -12.54 3.47
N GLN A 99 19.55 -12.24 4.28
CA GLN A 99 20.39 -11.06 4.09
C GLN A 99 21.19 -11.17 2.80
N ALA A 100 21.83 -12.34 2.52
CA ALA A 100 22.56 -12.57 1.28
C ALA A 100 21.63 -12.44 0.05
N ALA A 101 20.43 -12.99 0.11
CA ALA A 101 19.44 -12.86 -0.95
C ALA A 101 19.01 -11.39 -1.15
N ALA A 102 18.88 -10.60 -0.07
CA ALA A 102 18.56 -9.18 -0.17
C ALA A 102 19.71 -8.36 -0.79
N VAL A 103 20.96 -8.68 -0.47
CA VAL A 103 22.14 -8.07 -1.10
C VAL A 103 22.13 -8.28 -2.60
N GLU A 104 21.88 -9.52 -3.07
CA GLU A 104 21.75 -9.81 -4.50
C GLU A 104 20.56 -9.08 -5.14
N ALA A 105 19.41 -9.07 -4.47
CA ALA A 105 18.23 -8.35 -4.96
C ALA A 105 18.49 -6.85 -5.16
N LEU A 106 19.25 -6.22 -4.27
CA LEU A 106 19.51 -4.77 -4.32
C LEU A 106 20.64 -4.41 -5.29
N ASN A 107 21.65 -5.26 -5.45
CA ASN A 107 22.82 -5.01 -6.30
C ASN A 107 22.72 -5.63 -7.70
N GLY A 108 21.85 -6.62 -7.88
CA GLY A 108 21.65 -7.32 -9.14
C GLY A 108 20.88 -6.49 -10.19
N LYS A 109 20.58 -7.08 -11.33
CA LYS A 109 19.83 -6.44 -12.42
C LYS A 109 18.43 -6.03 -11.98
N GLN A 110 18.03 -4.79 -12.28
CA GLN A 110 16.76 -4.18 -11.85
C GLN A 110 15.67 -4.16 -12.95
N ASP A 111 15.92 -4.71 -14.13
CA ASP A 111 15.02 -4.64 -15.30
C ASP A 111 13.62 -5.21 -15.03
N PHE A 112 13.55 -6.22 -14.16
CA PHE A 112 12.29 -6.87 -13.79
C PHE A 112 11.34 -5.91 -13.03
N ILE A 113 11.84 -4.89 -12.34
CA ILE A 113 11.03 -3.92 -11.58
C ILE A 113 10.06 -3.21 -12.52
N LYS A 114 10.56 -2.71 -13.66
CA LYS A 114 9.74 -2.06 -14.69
C LYS A 114 8.67 -2.99 -15.26
N LYS A 115 9.04 -4.25 -15.54
CA LYS A 115 8.10 -5.27 -16.04
C LYS A 115 6.99 -5.55 -15.01
N ARG A 116 7.34 -5.69 -13.75
CA ARG A 116 6.36 -5.88 -12.64
C ARG A 116 5.46 -4.67 -12.44
N SER A 117 6.02 -3.46 -12.43
CA SER A 117 5.22 -2.23 -12.32
C SER A 117 4.21 -2.12 -13.45
N ASN A 118 4.59 -2.44 -14.70
CA ASN A 118 3.67 -2.46 -15.84
C ASN A 118 2.54 -3.50 -15.66
N ALA A 119 2.85 -4.70 -15.16
CA ALA A 119 1.85 -5.73 -14.87
C ALA A 119 0.87 -5.25 -13.78
N PHE A 120 1.36 -4.61 -12.73
CA PHE A 120 0.51 -4.02 -11.69
C PHE A 120 -0.34 -2.86 -12.23
N LYS A 121 0.21 -2.02 -13.10
CA LYS A 121 -0.54 -0.96 -13.78
C LYS A 121 -1.74 -1.52 -14.55
N GLN A 122 -1.54 -2.59 -15.33
CA GLN A 122 -2.62 -3.24 -16.09
C GLN A 122 -3.71 -3.78 -15.14
N ARG A 123 -3.32 -4.40 -14.03
CA ARG A 123 -4.26 -4.92 -13.02
C ARG A 123 -5.03 -3.79 -12.35
N ARG A 124 -4.36 -2.71 -11.96
CA ARG A 124 -4.98 -1.50 -11.41
C ARG A 124 -6.03 -0.93 -12.36
N ASP A 125 -5.64 -0.71 -13.61
CA ASP A 125 -6.52 -0.09 -14.62
C ASP A 125 -7.77 -0.95 -14.86
N PHE A 126 -7.60 -2.28 -14.91
CA PHE A 126 -8.73 -3.23 -14.99
C PHE A 126 -9.64 -3.14 -13.77
N VAL A 127 -9.09 -3.22 -12.56
CA VAL A 127 -9.87 -3.20 -11.30
C VAL A 127 -10.61 -1.88 -11.13
N VAL A 128 -9.95 -0.73 -11.35
CA VAL A 128 -10.58 0.59 -11.25
C VAL A 128 -11.73 0.73 -12.24
N LYS A 129 -11.52 0.32 -13.51
CA LYS A 129 -12.58 0.34 -14.53
C LYS A 129 -13.75 -0.55 -14.14
N SER A 130 -13.48 -1.77 -13.67
CA SER A 130 -14.53 -2.71 -13.28
C SER A 130 -15.36 -2.18 -12.12
N LEU A 131 -14.72 -1.65 -11.07
CA LEU A 131 -15.41 -1.10 -9.90
C LEU A 131 -16.27 0.12 -10.24
N ASN A 132 -15.78 1.04 -11.06
CA ASN A 132 -16.52 2.23 -11.46
C ASN A 132 -17.71 1.94 -12.40
N ASN A 133 -17.81 0.73 -12.94
CA ASN A 133 -18.97 0.26 -13.69
C ASN A 133 -20.05 -0.39 -12.79
N ILE A 134 -19.83 -0.45 -11.47
CA ILE A 134 -20.81 -0.99 -10.50
C ILE A 134 -21.54 0.18 -9.86
N LYS A 135 -22.87 0.20 -9.98
CA LYS A 135 -23.71 1.22 -9.36
C LYS A 135 -23.52 1.21 -7.83
N GLY A 136 -23.36 2.39 -7.25
CA GLY A 136 -23.14 2.55 -5.81
C GLY A 136 -21.69 2.37 -5.34
N ILE A 137 -20.76 2.03 -6.25
CA ILE A 137 -19.32 2.00 -5.98
C ILE A 137 -18.62 3.11 -6.75
N SER A 138 -17.63 3.73 -6.13
CA SER A 138 -16.71 4.66 -6.80
C SER A 138 -15.28 4.40 -6.35
N CYS A 139 -14.33 4.43 -7.29
CA CYS A 139 -12.94 4.10 -7.04
C CYS A 139 -12.02 5.12 -7.70
N LEU A 140 -11.20 5.81 -6.90
CA LEU A 140 -10.13 6.66 -7.41
C LEU A 140 -8.99 5.81 -7.95
N LYS A 141 -8.34 6.30 -9.00
CA LYS A 141 -7.19 5.64 -9.62
C LYS A 141 -5.92 5.94 -8.82
N PRO A 142 -5.29 4.94 -8.18
CA PRO A 142 -4.10 5.16 -7.37
C PRO A 142 -2.84 5.39 -8.24
N ASN A 143 -1.87 6.13 -7.68
CA ASN A 143 -0.58 6.42 -8.33
C ASN A 143 0.48 5.35 -8.08
N GLY A 144 0.28 4.50 -7.06
CA GLY A 144 1.26 3.50 -6.66
C GLY A 144 0.67 2.40 -5.76
N ALA A 145 1.55 1.58 -5.20
CA ALA A 145 1.26 0.36 -4.46
C ALA A 145 0.42 -0.64 -5.29
N PHE A 146 -0.21 -1.60 -4.67
CA PHE A 146 -1.09 -2.58 -5.36
C PHE A 146 -2.45 -2.70 -4.65
N TYR A 147 -2.97 -1.57 -4.20
CA TYR A 147 -4.27 -1.47 -3.54
C TYR A 147 -5.14 -0.41 -4.20
N VAL A 148 -6.45 -0.70 -4.27
CA VAL A 148 -7.48 0.31 -4.47
C VAL A 148 -8.30 0.45 -3.19
N PHE A 149 -8.92 1.62 -3.01
CA PHE A 149 -9.72 1.94 -1.84
C PHE A 149 -11.07 2.54 -2.27
N PRO A 150 -11.95 1.71 -2.85
CA PRO A 150 -13.24 2.15 -3.35
C PRO A 150 -14.22 2.49 -2.23
N SER A 151 -15.12 3.43 -2.51
CA SER A 151 -16.27 3.74 -1.69
C SER A 151 -17.43 2.79 -2.03
N CYS A 152 -18.09 2.27 -1.01
CA CYS A 152 -19.36 1.53 -1.11
C CYS A 152 -20.52 2.32 -0.51
N LYS A 153 -20.37 3.60 -0.23
CA LYS A 153 -21.39 4.45 0.43
C LYS A 153 -22.73 4.44 -0.29
N GLY A 154 -22.73 4.34 -1.63
CA GLY A 154 -23.96 4.25 -2.42
C GLY A 154 -24.77 2.98 -2.20
N LEU A 155 -24.17 1.95 -1.59
CA LEU A 155 -24.80 0.68 -1.25
C LEU A 155 -25.18 0.57 0.23
N LEU A 156 -24.82 1.55 1.07
CA LEU A 156 -25.13 1.54 2.50
C LEU A 156 -26.44 2.28 2.74
N ASN A 157 -27.56 1.57 2.67
CA ASN A 157 -28.90 2.15 2.83
C ASN A 157 -29.94 1.11 3.30
N LYS A 158 -31.16 1.58 3.59
CA LYS A 158 -32.26 0.72 4.09
C LYS A 158 -32.69 -0.36 3.08
N LYS A 159 -32.64 -0.07 1.78
CA LYS A 159 -33.03 -1.02 0.71
C LYS A 159 -32.10 -2.23 0.68
N THR A 160 -30.79 -2.00 0.71
CA THR A 160 -29.77 -3.06 0.69
C THR A 160 -29.62 -3.78 2.03
N LYS A 161 -30.17 -3.22 3.10
CA LYS A 161 -30.02 -3.68 4.49
C LYS A 161 -28.56 -3.72 4.96
N LEU A 162 -27.68 -2.93 4.32
CA LEU A 162 -26.30 -2.70 4.73
C LEU A 162 -26.21 -1.36 5.44
N LYS A 163 -25.64 -1.34 6.65
CA LYS A 163 -25.48 -0.13 7.45
C LYS A 163 -24.04 0.39 7.40
N THR A 164 -23.08 -0.51 7.36
CA THR A 164 -21.65 -0.22 7.47
C THR A 164 -20.85 -0.90 6.38
N ASP A 165 -19.61 -0.43 6.16
CA ASP A 165 -18.62 -1.11 5.31
C ASP A 165 -18.24 -2.50 5.85
N THR A 166 -18.33 -2.71 7.16
CA THR A 166 -18.17 -4.04 7.78
C THR A 166 -19.27 -4.99 7.33
N ASP A 167 -20.55 -4.56 7.35
CA ASP A 167 -21.67 -5.37 6.83
C ASP A 167 -21.46 -5.73 5.35
N PHE A 168 -21.02 -4.75 4.54
CA PHE A 168 -20.72 -4.95 3.12
C PHE A 168 -19.65 -6.02 2.92
N VAL A 169 -18.51 -5.88 3.60
CA VAL A 169 -17.36 -6.79 3.47
C VAL A 169 -17.71 -8.20 3.94
N GLN A 170 -18.40 -8.32 5.08
CA GLN A 170 -18.82 -9.61 5.61
C GLN A 170 -19.78 -10.33 4.65
N LYS A 171 -20.83 -9.64 4.18
CA LYS A 171 -21.79 -10.25 3.24
C LYS A 171 -21.17 -10.57 1.89
N LEU A 172 -20.23 -9.74 1.41
CA LEU A 172 -19.47 -10.03 0.19
C LEU A 172 -18.66 -11.32 0.33
N LEU A 173 -18.02 -11.53 1.48
CA LEU A 173 -17.30 -12.77 1.75
C LEU A 173 -18.25 -13.97 1.80
N GLU A 174 -19.34 -13.90 2.57
CA GLU A 174 -20.30 -14.98 2.78
C GLU A 174 -21.03 -15.38 1.49
N LYS A 175 -21.47 -14.39 0.70
CA LYS A 175 -22.31 -14.62 -0.49
C LYS A 175 -21.51 -14.86 -1.78
N SER A 176 -20.31 -14.29 -1.86
CA SER A 176 -19.55 -14.28 -3.13
C SER A 176 -18.14 -14.85 -3.01
N ASN A 177 -17.70 -15.26 -1.81
CA ASN A 177 -16.34 -15.75 -1.55
C ASN A 177 -15.26 -14.78 -2.08
N VAL A 178 -15.43 -13.47 -1.81
CA VAL A 178 -14.44 -12.45 -2.11
C VAL A 178 -14.04 -11.75 -0.80
N ALA A 179 -12.80 -11.97 -0.38
CA ALA A 179 -12.25 -11.37 0.81
C ALA A 179 -11.64 -10.00 0.49
N VAL A 180 -12.11 -8.96 1.18
CA VAL A 180 -11.60 -7.59 1.14
C VAL A 180 -11.51 -7.06 2.56
N VAL A 181 -10.95 -5.87 2.77
CA VAL A 181 -10.82 -5.30 4.11
C VAL A 181 -11.67 -4.04 4.21
N GLN A 182 -12.48 -3.92 5.26
CA GLN A 182 -13.32 -2.74 5.52
C GLN A 182 -12.48 -1.48 5.72
N GLY A 183 -12.99 -0.35 5.25
CA GLY A 183 -12.31 0.94 5.35
C GLY A 183 -12.24 1.48 6.77
N SER A 184 -13.22 1.16 7.62
CA SER A 184 -13.23 1.49 9.05
C SER A 184 -11.98 0.97 9.78
N ALA A 185 -11.40 -0.18 9.37
CA ALA A 185 -10.11 -0.66 9.87
C ALA A 185 -8.92 0.27 9.56
N PHE A 186 -9.12 1.23 8.65
CA PHE A 186 -8.14 2.26 8.25
C PHE A 186 -8.62 3.68 8.62
N GLY A 187 -9.65 3.79 9.46
CA GLY A 187 -10.20 5.06 9.92
C GLY A 187 -11.07 5.79 8.89
N LEU A 188 -11.61 5.10 7.86
CA LEU A 188 -12.47 5.70 6.84
C LEU A 188 -13.68 4.82 6.53
N ASP A 189 -14.81 5.13 7.17
CA ASP A 189 -16.07 4.39 7.02
C ASP A 189 -16.69 4.54 5.63
N GLY A 190 -17.37 3.47 5.19
CA GLY A 190 -18.04 3.43 3.89
C GLY A 190 -17.10 3.16 2.72
N TYR A 191 -15.90 2.63 3.01
CA TYR A 191 -14.90 2.23 2.03
C TYR A 191 -14.46 0.78 2.25
N PHE A 192 -13.71 0.23 1.30
CA PHE A 192 -13.06 -1.06 1.46
C PHE A 192 -11.77 -1.14 0.64
N ARG A 193 -10.81 -1.92 1.09
CA ARG A 193 -9.53 -2.10 0.41
C ARG A 193 -9.48 -3.40 -0.37
N ILE A 194 -9.10 -3.32 -1.64
CA ILE A 194 -8.79 -4.49 -2.47
C ILE A 194 -7.29 -4.49 -2.79
N SER A 195 -6.63 -5.62 -2.60
CA SER A 195 -5.30 -5.88 -3.14
C SER A 195 -5.42 -6.50 -4.54
N TYR A 196 -4.73 -5.91 -5.53
CA TYR A 196 -4.62 -6.51 -6.86
C TYR A 196 -3.28 -7.24 -7.10
N ALA A 197 -2.59 -7.60 -6.02
CA ALA A 197 -1.37 -8.41 -6.07
C ALA A 197 -1.69 -9.92 -6.28
N THR A 198 -2.49 -10.23 -7.28
CA THR A 198 -2.88 -11.58 -7.69
C THR A 198 -2.95 -11.69 -9.22
N SER A 199 -3.28 -12.86 -9.76
CA SER A 199 -3.39 -13.07 -11.21
C SER A 199 -4.55 -12.28 -11.82
N MET A 200 -4.44 -11.90 -13.10
CA MET A 200 -5.53 -11.26 -13.83
C MET A 200 -6.78 -12.18 -13.90
N LYS A 201 -6.59 -13.50 -13.96
CA LYS A 201 -7.69 -14.48 -13.91
C LYS A 201 -8.49 -14.36 -12.60
N ASN A 202 -7.78 -14.28 -11.47
CA ASN A 202 -8.42 -14.12 -10.16
C ASN A 202 -9.12 -12.76 -10.05
N LEU A 203 -8.50 -11.69 -10.56
CA LEU A 203 -9.10 -10.35 -10.55
C LEU A 203 -10.39 -10.29 -11.37
N LYS A 204 -10.40 -10.87 -12.57
CA LYS A 204 -11.63 -10.98 -13.38
C LYS A 204 -12.74 -11.68 -12.60
N LYS A 205 -12.45 -12.86 -12.07
CA LYS A 205 -13.43 -13.63 -11.26
C LYS A 205 -13.92 -12.84 -10.04
N ALA A 206 -13.02 -12.11 -9.35
CA ALA A 206 -13.41 -11.31 -8.19
C ALA A 206 -14.29 -10.12 -8.59
N MET A 207 -13.97 -9.42 -9.69
CA MET A 207 -14.77 -8.28 -10.16
C MET A 207 -16.16 -8.72 -10.60
N ASP A 208 -16.29 -9.85 -11.32
CA ASP A 208 -17.59 -10.41 -11.71
C ASP A 208 -18.43 -10.74 -10.48
N ARG A 209 -17.84 -11.36 -9.46
CA ARG A 209 -18.50 -11.71 -8.20
C ARG A 209 -18.94 -10.49 -7.41
N ILE A 210 -18.08 -9.45 -7.32
CA ILE A 210 -18.45 -8.19 -6.66
C ILE A 210 -19.62 -7.54 -7.40
N LYS A 211 -19.58 -7.51 -8.73
CA LYS A 211 -20.65 -6.96 -9.55
C LYS A 211 -21.96 -7.68 -9.30
N SER A 212 -21.99 -9.01 -9.44
CA SER A 212 -23.22 -9.82 -9.21
C SER A 212 -23.74 -9.67 -7.78
N PHE A 213 -22.85 -9.60 -6.78
CA PHE A 213 -23.26 -9.33 -5.41
C PHE A 213 -23.94 -7.96 -5.26
N CYS A 214 -23.37 -6.91 -5.81
CA CYS A 214 -23.94 -5.57 -5.73
C CYS A 214 -25.30 -5.48 -6.46
N GLU A 215 -25.42 -6.12 -7.62
CA GLU A 215 -26.70 -6.21 -8.36
C GLU A 215 -27.78 -6.98 -7.58
N SER A 216 -27.39 -7.99 -6.80
CA SER A 216 -28.33 -8.75 -5.96
C SER A 216 -28.86 -7.98 -4.74
N LEU A 217 -28.29 -6.80 -4.44
CA LEU A 217 -28.72 -5.93 -3.35
C LEU A 217 -29.82 -4.94 -3.78
N GLU A 218 -30.04 -4.76 -5.09
CA GLU A 218 -31.06 -3.87 -5.67
C GLU A 218 -32.43 -4.53 -5.68
#